data_4fbb3c25bbf54f6005de818f5fc1ddb4
#
_entry.id   4fbb3c25bbf54f6005de818f5fc1ddb4
#
_cell.length_a   1.000
_cell.length_b   1.000
_cell.length_c   1.000
_cell.angle_alpha   90.00
_cell.angle_beta   90.00
_cell.angle_gamma   90.00
#
_symmetry.space_group_name_H-M   'P 1'
#
loop_
_entity.id
_entity.type
_entity.pdbx_description
1 polymer ?
#
loop_
_entity_poly.entity_id
_entity_poly.type
_entity_poly.pdbx_seq_one_letter_code
_entity_poly.pdbx_strand_id
1 'polypeptide(L)'
;MNKRFRVGFSFAGEKRAFVAEVAEILAQQFGREDILYDKYHEAEFARADLAFHLPKLYGEDVDLVVGVFCQEYNAKEWTGLEWRSIYGLLKAKNNSTVLLSRYDHAEPEGLYELGGFIELDDRTPVQFADLIRERLAINEGKPREFYKLIKIAIASSADQSDPNLLWPLIDDRFPLRVANHREPQQAFQRLLRPEAPYQLLRIEGDSQTGKTHLSKQFLGSVFDLPGLRCGRFDFKGSSDMDLEVNGFAEQLNVALPSQEPLVSRLAQILLMLKNDPRPTLLIFDTFEAAGDADDWVRNSLLLTMMRCPWLRLVICGQRTAGSRGEPWETRSSDLIQLGRPTPEDWWAYGKSRQPDLSLENVRWAYESTGGQSSTLAQLLGPTR
;
A
#
# COMPACT_ATOMS: atom_id res chain seq x y z
N MET A 1 -9.16 2.42 12.59
CA MET A 1 -10.09 1.47 11.94
C MET A 1 -10.18 1.88 10.48
N ASN A 2 -9.91 0.97 9.54
CA ASN A 2 -10.16 1.24 8.14
C ASN A 2 -11.68 1.34 7.95
N LYS A 3 -12.14 2.38 7.28
CA LYS A 3 -13.54 2.52 6.90
C LYS A 3 -13.87 1.50 5.80
N ARG A 4 -15.16 1.21 5.62
CA ARG A 4 -15.64 0.20 4.67
C ARG A 4 -15.37 0.61 3.21
N PHE A 5 -15.44 1.90 2.91
CA PHE A 5 -15.25 2.42 1.56
C PHE A 5 -14.13 3.46 1.51
N ARG A 6 -13.30 3.37 0.50
CA ARG A 6 -12.23 4.34 0.24
C ARG A 6 -12.76 5.65 -0.33
N VAL A 7 -13.72 5.55 -1.26
CA VAL A 7 -14.33 6.71 -1.92
C VAL A 7 -15.84 6.49 -2.01
N GLY A 8 -16.61 7.51 -1.68
CA GLY A 8 -18.06 7.51 -1.88
C GLY A 8 -18.48 8.70 -2.73
N PHE A 9 -19.36 8.47 -3.70
CA PHE A 9 -19.85 9.51 -4.61
C PHE A 9 -21.26 9.97 -4.24
N SER A 10 -21.44 11.29 -4.22
CA SER A 10 -22.72 11.96 -4.21
C SER A 10 -22.83 12.86 -5.45
N PHE A 11 -23.83 12.66 -6.29
CA PHE A 11 -23.92 13.32 -7.59
C PHE A 11 -25.36 13.37 -8.11
N ALA A 12 -25.64 14.34 -8.99
CA ALA A 12 -26.89 14.36 -9.73
C ALA A 12 -26.89 13.33 -10.86
N GLY A 13 -28.04 12.69 -11.11
CA GLY A 13 -28.18 11.63 -12.11
C GLY A 13 -27.75 12.04 -13.52
N GLU A 14 -27.80 13.33 -13.84
CA GLU A 14 -27.36 13.92 -15.11
C GLU A 14 -25.85 13.75 -15.36
N LYS A 15 -25.05 13.66 -14.29
CA LYS A 15 -23.59 13.46 -14.38
C LYS A 15 -23.18 12.00 -14.19
N ARG A 16 -24.15 11.07 -14.19
CA ARG A 16 -23.94 9.64 -13.97
C ARG A 16 -22.90 9.02 -14.90
N ALA A 17 -22.93 9.37 -16.19
CA ALA A 17 -21.97 8.80 -17.16
C ALA A 17 -20.51 9.12 -16.77
N PHE A 18 -20.24 10.38 -16.44
CA PHE A 18 -18.93 10.82 -15.99
C PHE A 18 -18.51 10.15 -14.67
N VAL A 19 -19.41 10.13 -13.67
CA VAL A 19 -19.12 9.52 -12.37
C VAL A 19 -18.93 8.02 -12.48
N ALA A 20 -19.65 7.33 -13.36
CA ALA A 20 -19.48 5.91 -13.63
C ALA A 20 -18.07 5.60 -14.16
N GLU A 21 -17.56 6.40 -15.10
CA GLU A 21 -16.20 6.25 -15.62
C GLU A 21 -15.13 6.50 -14.53
N VAL A 22 -15.34 7.55 -13.72
CA VAL A 22 -14.44 7.84 -12.57
C VAL A 22 -14.47 6.69 -11.55
N ALA A 23 -15.65 6.18 -11.22
CA ALA A 23 -15.82 5.06 -10.29
C ALA A 23 -15.14 3.81 -10.82
N GLU A 24 -15.25 3.50 -12.12
CA GLU A 24 -14.58 2.35 -12.72
C GLU A 24 -13.05 2.52 -12.70
N ILE A 25 -12.53 3.71 -13.00
CA ILE A 25 -11.10 4.01 -12.93
C ILE A 25 -10.55 3.83 -11.51
N LEU A 26 -11.31 4.23 -10.49
CA LEU A 26 -10.92 4.05 -9.09
C LEU A 26 -11.10 2.60 -8.62
N ALA A 27 -12.16 1.94 -9.08
CA ALA A 27 -12.44 0.53 -8.76
C ALA A 27 -11.37 -0.43 -9.30
N GLN A 28 -10.74 -0.09 -10.41
CA GLN A 28 -9.58 -0.83 -10.93
C GLN A 28 -8.39 -0.81 -9.95
N GLN A 29 -8.27 0.22 -9.14
CA GLN A 29 -7.19 0.37 -8.17
C GLN A 29 -7.56 -0.13 -6.78
N PHE A 30 -8.77 0.19 -6.30
CA PHE A 30 -9.18 -0.06 -4.93
C PHE A 30 -10.09 -1.30 -4.77
N GLY A 31 -10.70 -1.76 -5.88
CA GLY A 31 -11.79 -2.75 -5.85
C GLY A 31 -13.16 -2.07 -5.92
N ARG A 32 -14.15 -2.73 -6.54
CA ARG A 32 -15.53 -2.21 -6.61
C ARG A 32 -16.22 -2.16 -5.26
N GLU A 33 -15.86 -3.08 -4.38
CA GLU A 33 -16.32 -3.17 -3.00
C GLU A 33 -15.90 -1.97 -2.15
N ASP A 34 -14.77 -1.33 -2.48
CA ASP A 34 -14.23 -0.17 -1.77
C ASP A 34 -14.71 1.18 -2.33
N ILE A 35 -15.49 1.17 -3.42
CA ILE A 35 -16.05 2.37 -4.03
C ILE A 35 -17.55 2.41 -3.81
N LEU A 36 -18.00 3.29 -2.93
CA LEU A 36 -19.43 3.52 -2.71
C LEU A 36 -20.02 4.30 -3.90
N TYR A 37 -20.44 3.54 -4.91
CA TYR A 37 -21.19 3.99 -6.08
C TYR A 37 -22.48 3.21 -6.16
N ASP A 38 -23.61 3.88 -6.37
CA ASP A 38 -24.95 3.29 -6.25
C ASP A 38 -25.14 2.03 -7.12
N LYS A 39 -24.50 1.99 -8.30
CA LYS A 39 -24.57 0.81 -9.19
C LYS A 39 -23.71 -0.37 -8.76
N TYR A 40 -22.74 -0.16 -7.91
CA TYR A 40 -21.96 -1.26 -7.34
C TYR A 40 -22.62 -1.86 -6.09
N HIS A 41 -23.46 -1.05 -5.41
CA HIS A 41 -24.07 -1.40 -4.12
C HIS A 41 -25.59 -1.20 -4.16
N GLU A 42 -26.28 -1.67 -5.21
CA GLU A 42 -27.71 -1.44 -5.40
C GLU A 42 -28.55 -1.91 -4.18
N ALA A 43 -28.19 -3.02 -3.55
CA ALA A 43 -28.85 -3.52 -2.35
C ALA A 43 -28.69 -2.59 -1.13
N GLU A 44 -27.56 -1.86 -1.03
CA GLU A 44 -27.31 -0.88 0.03
C GLU A 44 -28.19 0.37 -0.14
N PHE A 45 -28.43 0.78 -1.39
CA PHE A 45 -29.25 1.95 -1.74
C PHE A 45 -30.74 1.63 -1.85
N ALA A 46 -31.13 0.37 -2.04
CA ALA A 46 -32.53 -0.06 -2.16
C ALA A 46 -33.21 -0.20 -0.78
N ARG A 47 -33.31 0.91 -0.01
CA ARG A 47 -33.82 0.95 1.36
C ARG A 47 -34.91 1.98 1.53
N ALA A 48 -35.93 1.65 2.35
CA ALA A 48 -36.99 2.58 2.69
C ALA A 48 -36.52 3.74 3.59
N ASP A 49 -35.45 3.52 4.36
CA ASP A 49 -34.83 4.46 5.30
C ASP A 49 -33.56 5.15 4.76
N LEU A 50 -33.39 5.18 3.45
CA LEU A 50 -32.19 5.69 2.79
C LEU A 50 -31.79 7.10 3.27
N ALA A 51 -32.75 7.96 3.52
CA ALA A 51 -32.53 9.32 4.01
C ALA A 51 -31.84 9.41 5.38
N PHE A 52 -32.05 8.40 6.24
CA PHE A 52 -31.38 8.30 7.53
C PHE A 52 -30.08 7.50 7.46
N HIS A 53 -29.97 6.60 6.50
CA HIS A 53 -28.82 5.73 6.33
C HIS A 53 -27.65 6.45 5.65
N LEU A 54 -27.89 7.26 4.63
CA LEU A 54 -26.84 7.96 3.89
C LEU A 54 -25.93 8.85 4.75
N PRO A 55 -26.44 9.67 5.71
CA PRO A 55 -25.58 10.46 6.56
C PRO A 55 -24.60 9.64 7.38
N LYS A 56 -25.06 8.48 7.87
CA LYS A 56 -24.22 7.55 8.62
C LYS A 56 -23.18 6.89 7.71
N LEU A 57 -23.61 6.41 6.55
CA LEU A 57 -22.77 5.76 5.56
C LEU A 57 -21.61 6.68 5.12
N TYR A 58 -21.93 7.92 4.72
CA TYR A 58 -20.91 8.91 4.33
C TYR A 58 -20.03 9.36 5.50
N GLY A 59 -20.56 9.48 6.70
CA GLY A 59 -19.82 9.95 7.86
C GLY A 59 -18.91 8.91 8.50
N GLU A 60 -19.40 7.69 8.64
CA GLU A 60 -18.73 6.64 9.41
C GLU A 60 -17.96 5.65 8.53
N ASP A 61 -18.49 5.34 7.32
CA ASP A 61 -18.03 4.21 6.52
C ASP A 61 -17.21 4.61 5.27
N VAL A 62 -17.07 5.91 4.95
CA VAL A 62 -16.34 6.40 3.76
C VAL A 62 -15.14 7.23 4.15
N ASP A 63 -13.94 6.93 3.62
CA ASP A 63 -12.72 7.71 3.86
C ASP A 63 -12.78 9.09 3.20
N LEU A 64 -13.24 9.15 1.93
CA LEU A 64 -13.36 10.38 1.17
C LEU A 64 -14.70 10.43 0.44
N VAL A 65 -15.55 11.38 0.81
CA VAL A 65 -16.80 11.67 0.11
C VAL A 65 -16.54 12.68 -1.01
N VAL A 66 -16.92 12.33 -2.23
CA VAL A 66 -16.75 13.15 -3.43
C VAL A 66 -18.12 13.68 -3.86
N GLY A 67 -18.34 14.98 -3.70
CA GLY A 67 -19.54 15.67 -4.18
C GLY A 67 -19.32 16.19 -5.61
N VAL A 68 -20.19 15.78 -6.55
CA VAL A 68 -20.19 16.25 -7.94
C VAL A 68 -21.46 17.05 -8.17
N PHE A 69 -21.35 18.36 -8.17
CA PHE A 69 -22.45 19.30 -8.26
C PHE A 69 -22.64 19.79 -9.70
N CYS A 70 -23.88 20.11 -10.04
CA CYS A 70 -24.27 20.77 -11.28
C CYS A 70 -25.55 21.61 -11.01
N GLN A 71 -25.97 22.42 -11.96
CA GLN A 71 -27.13 23.28 -11.75
C GLN A 71 -28.38 22.47 -11.41
N GLU A 72 -28.57 21.30 -12.03
CA GLU A 72 -29.68 20.39 -11.77
C GLU A 72 -29.65 19.77 -10.37
N TYR A 73 -28.48 19.76 -9.70
CA TYR A 73 -28.35 19.22 -8.34
C TYR A 73 -29.25 19.93 -7.33
N ASN A 74 -29.34 21.25 -7.42
CA ASN A 74 -30.17 22.07 -6.53
C ASN A 74 -31.69 21.93 -6.78
N ALA A 75 -32.07 21.45 -7.96
CA ALA A 75 -33.46 21.37 -8.37
C ALA A 75 -34.22 20.10 -7.89
N LYS A 76 -33.51 19.15 -7.29
CA LYS A 76 -34.06 17.83 -6.91
C LYS A 76 -34.16 17.63 -5.40
N GLU A 77 -35.31 17.21 -4.90
CA GLU A 77 -35.57 16.94 -3.47
C GLU A 77 -34.62 15.82 -2.90
N TRP A 78 -34.26 14.82 -3.69
CA TRP A 78 -33.40 13.71 -3.25
C TRP A 78 -31.93 14.12 -3.04
N THR A 79 -31.41 14.99 -3.87
CA THR A 79 -30.08 15.55 -3.72
C THR A 79 -29.96 16.43 -2.48
N GLY A 80 -31.08 17.01 -2.02
CA GLY A 80 -31.15 17.78 -0.77
C GLY A 80 -30.84 16.95 0.49
N LEU A 81 -31.13 15.65 0.51
CA LEU A 81 -30.81 14.76 1.64
C LEU A 81 -29.34 14.34 1.63
N GLU A 82 -28.81 13.96 0.48
CA GLU A 82 -27.37 13.67 0.31
C GLU A 82 -26.52 14.92 0.61
N TRP A 83 -26.99 16.08 0.12
CA TRP A 83 -26.38 17.37 0.40
C TRP A 83 -26.34 17.71 1.90
N ARG A 84 -27.45 17.51 2.63
CA ARG A 84 -27.50 17.72 4.09
C ARG A 84 -26.48 16.84 4.82
N SER A 85 -26.24 15.63 4.32
CA SER A 85 -25.25 14.72 4.87
C SER A 85 -23.83 15.25 4.66
N ILE A 86 -23.50 15.68 3.45
CA ILE A 86 -22.21 16.30 3.12
C ILE A 86 -22.02 17.60 3.89
N TYR A 87 -23.04 18.43 3.96
CA TYR A 87 -23.02 19.69 4.71
C TYR A 87 -22.84 19.47 6.22
N GLY A 88 -23.42 18.39 6.76
CA GLY A 88 -23.22 17.95 8.13
C GLY A 88 -21.75 17.58 8.40
N LEU A 89 -21.10 16.87 7.49
CA LEU A 89 -19.67 16.52 7.57
C LEU A 89 -18.78 17.78 7.51
N LEU A 90 -19.11 18.73 6.65
CA LEU A 90 -18.36 20.00 6.55
C LEU A 90 -18.49 20.82 7.83
N LYS A 91 -19.69 20.90 8.43
CA LYS A 91 -19.92 21.57 9.72
C LYS A 91 -19.22 20.90 10.89
N ALA A 92 -19.09 19.59 10.89
CA ALA A 92 -18.38 18.83 11.93
C ALA A 92 -16.85 19.03 11.88
N LYS A 93 -16.32 19.94 11.07
CA LYS A 93 -14.89 20.22 10.83
C LYS A 93 -14.10 19.05 10.25
N ASN A 94 -14.76 18.07 9.67
CA ASN A 94 -14.12 16.96 8.95
C ASN A 94 -13.85 17.33 7.48
N ASN A 95 -13.33 18.55 7.24
CA ASN A 95 -13.12 19.09 5.89
C ASN A 95 -12.15 18.24 5.04
N SER A 96 -11.28 17.44 5.67
CA SER A 96 -10.39 16.53 4.95
C SER A 96 -11.11 15.35 4.31
N THR A 97 -12.26 14.94 4.84
CA THR A 97 -13.02 13.77 4.36
C THR A 97 -14.00 14.09 3.23
N VAL A 98 -14.05 15.34 2.78
CA VAL A 98 -14.93 15.79 1.68
C VAL A 98 -14.10 16.45 0.60
N LEU A 99 -14.37 16.09 -0.67
CA LEU A 99 -13.84 16.73 -1.87
C LEU A 99 -15.02 17.29 -2.66
N LEU A 100 -15.01 18.60 -2.88
CA LEU A 100 -16.06 19.30 -3.60
C LEU A 100 -15.64 19.51 -5.05
N SER A 101 -16.52 19.15 -5.97
CA SER A 101 -16.34 19.38 -7.40
C SER A 101 -17.64 19.83 -8.06
N ARG A 102 -17.55 20.58 -9.15
CA ARG A 102 -18.73 21.12 -9.80
C ARG A 102 -18.58 21.26 -11.30
N TYR A 103 -19.74 21.26 -11.96
CA TYR A 103 -19.97 21.69 -13.33
C TYR A 103 -20.71 23.02 -13.34
N ASP A 104 -20.64 23.76 -14.47
CA ASP A 104 -21.46 24.93 -14.75
C ASP A 104 -21.38 26.01 -13.66
N HIS A 105 -20.28 26.07 -12.92
CA HIS A 105 -20.12 26.94 -11.74
C HIS A 105 -21.26 26.81 -10.73
N ALA A 106 -21.85 25.61 -10.63
CA ALA A 106 -22.95 25.35 -9.71
C ALA A 106 -22.54 25.64 -8.25
N GLU A 107 -23.39 26.37 -7.53
CA GLU A 107 -23.19 26.68 -6.12
C GLU A 107 -24.28 26.00 -5.29
N PRO A 108 -23.97 24.92 -4.56
CA PRO A 108 -24.92 24.29 -3.66
C PRO A 108 -25.35 25.26 -2.55
N GLU A 109 -26.64 25.28 -2.23
CA GLU A 109 -27.19 26.16 -1.22
C GLU A 109 -26.48 26.01 0.14
N GLY A 110 -26.00 27.13 0.69
CA GLY A 110 -25.27 27.16 1.97
C GLY A 110 -23.74 27.04 1.90
N LEU A 111 -23.13 26.90 0.72
CA LEU A 111 -21.67 26.82 0.53
C LEU A 111 -21.00 28.11 0.05
N TYR A 112 -21.74 29.19 -0.06
CA TYR A 112 -21.30 30.46 -0.65
C TYR A 112 -19.98 31.06 -0.06
N GLU A 113 -19.55 30.58 1.10
CA GLU A 113 -18.35 31.08 1.78
C GLU A 113 -17.21 30.06 1.95
N LEU A 114 -17.41 28.79 1.56
CA LEU A 114 -16.45 27.70 1.83
C LEU A 114 -15.52 27.36 0.64
N GLY A 115 -15.68 27.93 -0.43
CA GLY A 115 -14.85 28.37 -1.54
C GLY A 115 -13.77 27.45 -2.16
N GLY A 116 -13.81 26.13 -2.07
CA GLY A 116 -12.81 25.28 -2.69
C GLY A 116 -13.39 24.18 -3.58
N PHE A 117 -13.82 24.51 -4.80
CA PHE A 117 -14.34 23.55 -5.77
C PHE A 117 -13.28 23.16 -6.81
N ILE A 118 -13.33 21.92 -7.25
CA ILE A 118 -12.69 21.48 -8.49
C ILE A 118 -13.67 21.69 -9.62
N GLU A 119 -13.31 22.53 -10.59
CA GLU A 119 -14.09 22.72 -11.82
C GLU A 119 -13.92 21.51 -12.73
N LEU A 120 -15.05 20.94 -13.25
CA LEU A 120 -15.06 19.70 -14.02
C LEU A 120 -15.35 19.90 -15.51
N ASP A 121 -15.75 21.09 -15.95
CA ASP A 121 -16.18 21.35 -17.32
C ASP A 121 -15.12 20.93 -18.37
N ASP A 122 -13.86 21.19 -18.10
CA ASP A 122 -12.73 20.87 -18.99
C ASP A 122 -11.94 19.65 -18.53
N ARG A 123 -12.46 18.81 -17.63
CA ARG A 123 -11.72 17.67 -17.07
C ARG A 123 -12.23 16.35 -17.58
N THR A 124 -11.29 15.47 -17.92
CA THR A 124 -11.60 14.07 -18.21
C THR A 124 -11.82 13.26 -16.93
N PRO A 125 -12.55 12.12 -16.98
CA PRO A 125 -12.69 11.21 -15.84
C PRO A 125 -11.36 10.77 -15.24
N VAL A 126 -10.33 10.53 -16.06
CA VAL A 126 -8.97 10.16 -15.64
C VAL A 126 -8.34 11.28 -14.81
N GLN A 127 -8.42 12.52 -15.29
CA GLN A 127 -7.85 13.67 -14.57
C GLN A 127 -8.55 13.89 -13.21
N PHE A 128 -9.85 13.67 -13.15
CA PHE A 128 -10.59 13.79 -11.91
C PHE A 128 -10.29 12.64 -10.94
N ALA A 129 -10.19 11.42 -11.42
CA ALA A 129 -9.76 10.29 -10.61
C ALA A 129 -8.36 10.51 -10.00
N ASP A 130 -7.45 11.15 -10.75
CA ASP A 130 -6.11 11.51 -10.25
C ASP A 130 -6.15 12.55 -9.11
N LEU A 131 -7.05 13.51 -9.15
CA LEU A 131 -7.24 14.48 -8.05
C LEU A 131 -7.84 13.82 -6.80
N ILE A 132 -8.75 12.85 -6.98
CA ILE A 132 -9.30 12.05 -5.87
C ILE A 132 -8.18 11.25 -5.21
N ARG A 133 -7.31 10.59 -6.00
CA ARG A 133 -6.13 9.86 -5.51
C ARG A 133 -5.17 10.78 -4.74
N GLU A 134 -4.91 11.96 -5.28
CA GLU A 134 -4.06 12.97 -4.62
C GLU A 134 -4.65 13.36 -3.25
N ARG A 135 -5.96 13.59 -3.18
CA ARG A 135 -6.64 13.96 -1.93
C ARG A 135 -6.56 12.85 -0.89
N LEU A 136 -6.78 11.59 -1.30
CA LEU A 136 -6.61 10.44 -0.42
C LEU A 136 -5.18 10.37 0.13
N ALA A 137 -4.18 10.52 -0.73
CA ALA A 137 -2.78 10.50 -0.31
C ALA A 137 -2.46 11.61 0.71
N ILE A 138 -2.96 12.83 0.48
CA ILE A 138 -2.81 13.96 1.42
C ILE A 138 -3.44 13.63 2.77
N ASN A 139 -4.68 13.09 2.78
CA ASN A 139 -5.40 12.74 4.00
C ASN A 139 -4.68 11.66 4.81
N GLU A 140 -3.97 10.75 4.15
CA GLU A 140 -3.19 9.67 4.76
C GLU A 140 -1.75 10.08 5.11
N GLY A 141 -1.38 11.34 4.89
CA GLY A 141 0.00 11.81 5.11
C GLY A 141 1.01 11.19 4.15
N LYS A 142 0.57 10.65 3.01
CA LYS A 142 1.39 10.08 1.94
C LYS A 142 1.79 11.18 0.95
N PRO A 143 2.85 10.98 0.14
CA PRO A 143 3.17 11.90 -0.96
C PRO A 143 1.97 12.08 -1.90
N ARG A 144 1.75 13.31 -2.40
CA ARG A 144 0.58 13.65 -3.26
C ARG A 144 0.42 12.72 -4.46
N GLU A 145 1.54 12.25 -5.00
CA GLU A 145 1.57 11.39 -6.18
C GLU A 145 1.54 9.89 -5.83
N PHE A 146 1.42 9.55 -4.56
CA PHE A 146 1.49 8.16 -4.09
C PHE A 146 0.61 7.21 -4.92
N TYR A 147 -0.67 7.53 -5.04
CA TYR A 147 -1.62 6.71 -5.81
C TYR A 147 -1.50 6.87 -7.33
N LYS A 148 -0.90 7.96 -7.82
CA LYS A 148 -0.61 8.14 -9.26
C LYS A 148 0.56 7.29 -9.72
N LEU A 149 1.51 7.01 -8.82
CA LEU A 149 2.66 6.15 -9.10
C LEU A 149 2.29 4.67 -9.13
N ILE A 150 1.13 4.31 -8.58
CA ILE A 150 0.59 2.97 -8.60
C ILE A 150 -0.26 2.83 -9.87
N LYS A 151 0.35 2.47 -10.97
CA LYS A 151 -0.39 2.02 -12.16
C LYS A 151 -0.67 0.54 -11.99
N ILE A 152 -1.91 0.17 -11.77
CA ILE A 152 -2.34 -1.20 -11.98
C ILE A 152 -2.34 -1.39 -13.49
N ALA A 153 -1.48 -2.26 -14.00
CA ALA A 153 -1.55 -2.69 -15.38
C ALA A 153 -2.84 -3.50 -15.53
N ILE A 154 -3.89 -2.83 -15.99
CA ILE A 154 -5.12 -3.52 -16.35
C ILE A 154 -4.81 -4.19 -17.68
N ALA A 155 -4.73 -5.50 -17.65
CA ALA A 155 -4.87 -6.27 -18.87
C ALA A 155 -6.17 -5.82 -19.53
N SER A 156 -6.08 -5.19 -20.70
CA SER A 156 -7.24 -5.06 -21.56
C SER A 156 -7.88 -6.44 -21.65
N SER A 157 -9.17 -6.52 -21.54
CA SER A 157 -10.01 -7.70 -21.35
C SER A 157 -9.82 -8.85 -22.37
N ALA A 158 -8.81 -8.81 -23.21
CA ALA A 158 -8.47 -9.79 -24.23
C ALA A 158 -7.37 -10.79 -23.82
N ASP A 159 -6.58 -10.53 -22.77
CA ASP A 159 -5.48 -11.42 -22.38
C ASP A 159 -5.31 -11.53 -20.86
N GLN A 160 -6.31 -12.13 -20.21
CA GLN A 160 -6.27 -12.44 -18.76
C GLN A 160 -5.27 -13.57 -18.41
N SER A 161 -4.45 -14.02 -19.36
CA SER A 161 -3.59 -15.19 -19.22
C SER A 161 -2.18 -14.90 -18.73
N ASP A 162 -1.71 -13.63 -18.69
CA ASP A 162 -0.39 -13.30 -18.16
C ASP A 162 -0.46 -12.68 -16.73
N PRO A 163 -0.12 -13.47 -15.69
CA PRO A 163 -0.11 -12.99 -14.31
C PRO A 163 0.89 -11.85 -14.06
N ASN A 164 1.87 -11.64 -14.94
CA ASN A 164 2.83 -10.55 -14.81
C ASN A 164 2.19 -9.17 -15.06
N LEU A 165 1.11 -9.12 -15.86
CA LEU A 165 0.37 -7.90 -16.12
C LEU A 165 -0.40 -7.38 -14.90
N LEU A 166 -0.53 -8.20 -13.85
CA LEU A 166 -1.25 -7.84 -12.62
C LEU A 166 -0.37 -7.11 -11.60
N TRP A 167 0.96 -7.06 -11.80
CA TRP A 167 1.84 -6.37 -10.87
C TRP A 167 1.65 -4.85 -10.96
N PRO A 168 1.54 -4.15 -9.81
CA PRO A 168 1.43 -2.71 -9.80
C PRO A 168 2.66 -2.08 -10.44
N LEU A 169 2.44 -1.12 -11.35
CA LEU A 169 3.52 -0.33 -11.94
C LEU A 169 4.01 0.66 -10.88
N ILE A 170 5.17 0.40 -10.31
CA ILE A 170 5.84 1.31 -9.38
C ILE A 170 6.84 2.14 -10.15
N ASP A 171 6.63 3.47 -10.19
CA ASP A 171 7.55 4.44 -10.75
C ASP A 171 8.86 4.47 -9.93
N ASP A 172 9.99 4.77 -10.57
CA ASP A 172 11.30 4.95 -9.92
C ASP A 172 11.31 6.00 -8.81
N ARG A 173 10.31 6.90 -8.82
CA ARG A 173 10.10 7.92 -7.80
C ARG A 173 9.30 7.45 -6.61
N PHE A 174 8.86 6.17 -6.58
CA PHE A 174 8.15 5.62 -5.44
C PHE A 174 9.02 5.75 -4.18
N PRO A 175 8.59 6.52 -3.18
CA PRO A 175 9.44 6.88 -2.05
C PRO A 175 9.57 5.70 -1.09
N LEU A 176 10.65 4.96 -1.19
CA LEU A 176 11.06 4.06 -0.13
C LEU A 176 11.74 4.93 0.95
N ARG A 177 11.03 5.16 2.05
CA ARG A 177 11.52 5.99 3.17
C ARG A 177 12.52 5.22 4.04
N VAL A 178 13.60 4.72 3.45
CA VAL A 178 14.66 4.05 4.21
C VAL A 178 15.91 4.92 4.18
N ALA A 179 16.50 5.11 5.33
CA ALA A 179 17.56 6.07 5.52
C ALA A 179 18.79 5.84 4.65
N ASN A 180 19.18 4.60 4.32
CA ASN A 180 20.59 4.40 3.99
C ASN A 180 20.94 3.31 2.99
N HIS A 181 20.02 2.61 2.46
CA HIS A 181 20.37 1.48 1.63
C HIS A 181 19.84 1.70 0.20
N ARG A 182 20.48 2.58 -0.57
CA ARG A 182 20.06 2.90 -1.95
C ARG A 182 20.00 1.67 -2.84
N GLU A 183 21.04 0.83 -2.78
CA GLU A 183 21.10 -0.37 -3.62
C GLU A 183 19.98 -1.38 -3.32
N PRO A 184 19.74 -1.82 -2.06
CA PRO A 184 18.59 -2.67 -1.73
C PRO A 184 17.25 -2.04 -2.07
N GLN A 185 17.09 -0.73 -1.90
CA GLN A 185 15.86 -0.02 -2.26
C GLN A 185 15.62 -0.05 -3.77
N GLN A 186 16.63 0.24 -4.56
CA GLN A 186 16.54 0.18 -6.02
C GLN A 186 16.29 -1.25 -6.52
N ALA A 187 16.90 -2.24 -5.88
CA ALA A 187 16.64 -3.64 -6.19
C ALA A 187 15.21 -4.03 -5.84
N PHE A 188 14.70 -3.58 -4.69
CA PHE A 188 13.31 -3.81 -4.30
C PHE A 188 12.32 -3.14 -5.26
N GLN A 189 12.58 -1.91 -5.68
CA GLN A 189 11.77 -1.24 -6.71
C GLN A 189 11.76 -2.02 -8.02
N ARG A 190 12.93 -2.53 -8.46
CA ARG A 190 13.02 -3.39 -9.65
C ARG A 190 12.26 -4.71 -9.48
N LEU A 191 12.32 -5.31 -8.27
CA LEU A 191 11.55 -6.51 -7.96
C LEU A 191 10.04 -6.30 -8.15
N LEU A 192 9.52 -5.12 -7.85
CA LEU A 192 8.08 -4.84 -7.91
C LEU A 192 7.56 -4.48 -9.30
N ARG A 193 8.42 -4.30 -10.31
CA ARG A 193 8.00 -3.97 -11.67
C ARG A 193 7.41 -5.18 -12.39
N PRO A 194 6.42 -5.02 -13.29
CA PRO A 194 5.88 -6.13 -14.08
C PRO A 194 6.97 -6.93 -14.79
N GLU A 195 7.91 -6.23 -15.42
CA GLU A 195 9.07 -6.78 -16.15
C GLU A 195 10.29 -7.02 -15.24
N ALA A 196 10.08 -7.35 -13.98
CA ALA A 196 11.18 -7.56 -13.03
C ALA A 196 12.16 -8.63 -13.56
N PRO A 197 13.48 -8.33 -13.56
CA PRO A 197 14.48 -9.26 -14.07
C PRO A 197 14.66 -10.49 -13.18
N TYR A 198 14.12 -10.47 -11.98
CA TYR A 198 14.18 -11.54 -10.99
C TYR A 198 12.89 -11.58 -10.15
N GLN A 199 12.65 -12.73 -9.51
CA GLN A 199 11.54 -12.94 -8.57
C GLN A 199 12.01 -13.06 -7.12
N LEU A 200 13.31 -13.27 -6.89
CA LEU A 200 13.94 -13.42 -5.59
C LEU A 200 14.97 -12.31 -5.38
N LEU A 201 14.74 -11.47 -4.37
CA LEU A 201 15.71 -10.50 -3.88
C LEU A 201 16.40 -11.05 -2.62
N ARG A 202 17.75 -11.11 -2.62
CA ARG A 202 18.53 -11.63 -1.53
C ARG A 202 19.39 -10.54 -0.90
N ILE A 203 19.28 -10.41 0.44
CA ILE A 203 19.98 -9.38 1.21
C ILE A 203 20.67 -10.06 2.40
N GLU A 204 21.98 -10.03 2.42
CA GLU A 204 22.79 -10.51 3.55
C GLU A 204 23.48 -9.36 4.25
N GLY A 205 23.90 -9.59 5.47
CA GLY A 205 24.71 -8.65 6.24
C GLY A 205 24.88 -9.10 7.68
N ASP A 206 25.88 -8.58 8.35
CA ASP A 206 26.16 -8.88 9.74
C ASP A 206 25.01 -8.49 10.68
N SER A 207 25.09 -8.93 11.92
CA SER A 207 24.17 -8.46 12.96
C SER A 207 24.22 -6.93 13.07
N GLN A 208 23.08 -6.31 13.30
CA GLN A 208 22.92 -4.85 13.48
C GLN A 208 23.20 -3.97 12.23
N THR A 209 23.26 -4.54 11.04
CA THR A 209 23.37 -3.75 9.79
C THR A 209 22.04 -3.11 9.35
N GLY A 210 20.93 -3.40 10.03
CA GLY A 210 19.62 -2.81 9.73
C GLY A 210 18.69 -3.65 8.87
N LYS A 211 19.00 -4.93 8.58
CA LYS A 211 18.17 -5.84 7.76
C LYS A 211 16.71 -5.89 8.19
N THR A 212 16.46 -6.12 9.47
CA THR A 212 15.09 -6.16 10.02
C THR A 212 14.35 -4.84 9.87
N HIS A 213 15.05 -3.71 10.02
CA HIS A 213 14.47 -2.41 9.76
C HIS A 213 14.12 -2.27 8.27
N LEU A 214 15.01 -2.66 7.39
CA LEU A 214 14.81 -2.62 5.95
C LEU A 214 13.63 -3.51 5.51
N SER A 215 13.54 -4.75 6.02
CA SER A 215 12.43 -5.66 5.71
C SER A 215 11.06 -5.12 6.15
N LYS A 216 11.00 -4.47 7.34
CA LYS A 216 9.80 -3.77 7.82
C LYS A 216 9.44 -2.57 6.95
N GLN A 217 10.44 -1.80 6.50
CA GLN A 217 10.20 -0.67 5.60
C GLN A 217 9.71 -1.12 4.22
N PHE A 218 10.24 -2.22 3.71
CA PHE A 218 9.74 -2.81 2.46
C PHE A 218 8.26 -3.19 2.58
N LEU A 219 7.88 -3.92 3.63
CA LEU A 219 6.49 -4.23 3.88
C LEU A 219 5.65 -2.96 4.00
N GLY A 220 6.04 -2.01 4.86
CA GLY A 220 5.29 -0.77 5.07
C GLY A 220 5.15 0.09 3.82
N SER A 221 6.09 -0.02 2.87
CA SER A 221 6.01 0.72 1.59
C SER A 221 4.94 0.15 0.65
N VAL A 222 4.57 -1.11 0.79
CA VAL A 222 3.70 -1.83 -0.16
C VAL A 222 2.45 -2.41 0.49
N PHE A 223 2.32 -2.35 1.80
CA PHE A 223 1.24 -3.00 2.55
C PHE A 223 -0.16 -2.54 2.12
N ASP A 224 -0.30 -1.26 1.82
CA ASP A 224 -1.56 -0.66 1.37
C ASP A 224 -1.67 -0.56 -0.16
N LEU A 225 -0.80 -1.25 -0.92
CA LEU A 225 -0.90 -1.22 -2.39
C LEU A 225 -2.09 -2.05 -2.86
N PRO A 226 -3.07 -1.44 -3.52
CA PRO A 226 -4.21 -2.18 -4.05
C PRO A 226 -3.77 -3.26 -5.03
N GLY A 227 -4.38 -4.43 -4.94
CA GLY A 227 -4.08 -5.56 -5.82
C GLY A 227 -2.78 -6.31 -5.51
N LEU A 228 -1.98 -5.85 -4.55
CA LEU A 228 -0.80 -6.56 -4.06
C LEU A 228 -1.07 -7.17 -2.69
N ARG A 229 -0.90 -8.47 -2.60
CA ARG A 229 -0.90 -9.19 -1.33
C ARG A 229 0.54 -9.28 -0.82
N CYS A 230 0.78 -8.87 0.42
CA CYS A 230 2.12 -8.91 0.97
C CYS A 230 2.12 -9.35 2.43
N GLY A 231 3.19 -10.05 2.82
CA GLY A 231 3.39 -10.48 4.20
C GLY A 231 4.86 -10.60 4.53
N ARG A 232 5.20 -10.33 5.80
CA ARG A 232 6.54 -10.49 6.36
C ARG A 232 6.53 -11.53 7.47
N PHE A 233 7.43 -12.49 7.36
CA PHE A 233 7.68 -13.51 8.36
C PHE A 233 9.09 -13.37 8.92
N ASP A 234 9.24 -13.32 10.24
CA ASP A 234 10.52 -13.21 10.91
C ASP A 234 10.84 -14.52 11.67
N PHE A 235 11.81 -15.28 11.22
CA PHE A 235 12.19 -16.57 11.84
C PHE A 235 12.70 -16.44 13.27
N LYS A 236 12.93 -15.21 13.76
CA LYS A 236 13.36 -14.91 15.14
C LYS A 236 12.48 -13.85 15.82
N GLY A 237 11.36 -13.47 15.18
CA GLY A 237 10.60 -12.26 15.56
C GLY A 237 9.88 -12.35 16.91
N SER A 238 9.53 -13.55 17.34
CA SER A 238 8.76 -13.77 18.57
C SER A 238 9.28 -14.98 19.34
N SER A 239 9.14 -14.95 20.68
CA SER A 239 9.31 -16.16 21.51
C SER A 239 8.17 -17.16 21.27
N ASP A 240 7.07 -16.70 20.70
CA ASP A 240 5.91 -17.49 20.30
C ASP A 240 5.79 -17.48 18.77
N MET A 241 6.26 -18.57 18.15
CA MET A 241 6.22 -18.74 16.71
C MET A 241 4.79 -18.84 16.16
N ASP A 242 3.83 -19.25 17.00
CA ASP A 242 2.43 -19.31 16.61
C ASP A 242 1.85 -17.92 16.34
N LEU A 243 2.23 -16.94 17.15
CA LEU A 243 1.84 -15.54 16.91
C LEU A 243 2.43 -15.00 15.60
N GLU A 244 3.68 -15.34 15.32
CA GLU A 244 4.35 -14.90 14.08
C GLU A 244 3.68 -15.49 12.84
N VAL A 245 3.39 -16.79 12.83
CA VAL A 245 2.71 -17.46 11.71
C VAL A 245 1.28 -16.94 11.53
N ASN A 246 0.55 -16.73 12.63
CA ASN A 246 -0.81 -16.18 12.56
C ASN A 246 -0.80 -14.76 12.00
N GLY A 247 0.11 -13.90 12.48
CA GLY A 247 0.28 -12.54 11.95
C GLY A 247 0.66 -12.52 10.48
N PHE A 248 1.50 -13.44 10.04
CA PHE A 248 1.85 -13.61 8.62
C PHE A 248 0.65 -14.04 7.77
N ALA A 249 -0.14 -15.01 8.26
CA ALA A 249 -1.35 -15.46 7.58
C ALA A 249 -2.42 -14.35 7.49
N GLU A 250 -2.57 -13.56 8.57
CA GLU A 250 -3.48 -12.41 8.60
C GLU A 250 -3.07 -11.34 7.58
N GLN A 251 -1.77 -10.98 7.50
CA GLN A 251 -1.26 -10.06 6.48
C GLN A 251 -1.57 -10.53 5.06
N LEU A 252 -1.56 -11.84 4.82
CA LEU A 252 -1.86 -12.45 3.53
C LEU A 252 -3.35 -12.72 3.30
N ASN A 253 -4.19 -12.39 4.26
CA ASN A 253 -5.63 -12.68 4.27
C ASN A 253 -5.92 -14.18 4.05
N VAL A 254 -5.20 -15.05 4.78
CA VAL A 254 -5.30 -16.50 4.74
C VAL A 254 -5.74 -17.03 6.10
N ALA A 255 -6.81 -17.83 6.13
CA ALA A 255 -7.24 -18.51 7.36
C ALA A 255 -6.41 -19.78 7.60
N LEU A 256 -5.80 -19.91 8.77
CA LEU A 256 -5.05 -21.10 9.15
C LEU A 256 -5.77 -21.91 10.22
N PRO A 257 -5.77 -23.25 10.12
CA PRO A 257 -6.14 -24.10 11.24
C PRO A 257 -5.09 -23.98 12.36
N SER A 258 -5.53 -24.00 13.60
CA SER A 258 -4.66 -23.97 14.78
C SER A 258 -3.95 -25.31 15.01
N GLN A 259 -2.72 -25.26 15.56
CA GLN A 259 -1.98 -26.41 16.15
C GLN A 259 -1.18 -27.33 15.22
N GLU A 260 -0.79 -26.89 14.02
CA GLU A 260 0.15 -27.66 13.20
C GLU A 260 1.60 -27.16 13.33
N PRO A 261 2.63 -28.01 13.04
CA PRO A 261 4.02 -27.57 12.99
C PRO A 261 4.23 -26.43 12.00
N LEU A 262 5.23 -25.55 12.27
CA LEU A 262 5.54 -24.37 11.47
C LEU A 262 5.58 -24.65 9.95
N VAL A 263 6.32 -25.68 9.54
CA VAL A 263 6.49 -26.03 8.12
C VAL A 263 5.17 -26.42 7.47
N SER A 264 4.30 -27.16 8.17
CA SER A 264 2.96 -27.53 7.68
C SER A 264 2.10 -26.30 7.45
N ARG A 265 2.13 -25.34 8.38
CA ARG A 265 1.36 -24.07 8.28
C ARG A 265 1.86 -23.20 7.14
N LEU A 266 3.18 -23.08 6.98
CA LEU A 266 3.77 -22.35 5.85
C LEU A 266 3.42 -23.02 4.50
N ALA A 267 3.39 -24.35 4.46
CA ALA A 267 2.97 -25.10 3.27
C ALA A 267 1.48 -24.90 2.95
N GLN A 268 0.62 -24.82 3.96
CA GLN A 268 -0.81 -24.51 3.79
C GLN A 268 -1.02 -23.08 3.26
N ILE A 269 -0.30 -22.09 3.81
CA ILE A 269 -0.32 -20.72 3.27
C ILE A 269 0.04 -20.73 1.79
N LEU A 270 1.13 -21.39 1.42
CA LEU A 270 1.55 -21.47 0.03
C LEU A 270 0.51 -22.14 -0.88
N LEU A 271 -0.16 -23.20 -0.38
CA LEU A 271 -1.25 -23.87 -1.11
C LEU A 271 -2.43 -22.92 -1.35
N MET A 272 -2.84 -22.15 -0.32
CA MET A 272 -3.92 -21.18 -0.46
C MET A 272 -3.56 -20.06 -1.42
N LEU A 273 -2.30 -19.58 -1.40
CA LEU A 273 -1.81 -18.60 -2.36
C LEU A 273 -1.83 -19.11 -3.80
N LYS A 274 -1.56 -20.41 -4.02
CA LYS A 274 -1.66 -21.04 -5.34
C LYS A 274 -3.10 -21.16 -5.85
N ASN A 275 -4.05 -21.36 -4.95
CA ASN A 275 -5.46 -21.47 -5.31
C ASN A 275 -6.11 -20.12 -5.63
N ASP A 276 -5.48 -19.03 -5.23
CA ASP A 276 -5.89 -17.66 -5.52
C ASP A 276 -4.69 -16.84 -6.02
N PRO A 277 -4.27 -17.03 -7.29
CA PRO A 277 -3.07 -16.41 -7.85
C PRO A 277 -3.29 -14.91 -8.06
N ARG A 278 -2.74 -14.11 -7.15
CA ARG A 278 -2.68 -12.64 -7.22
C ARG A 278 -1.23 -12.21 -7.01
N PRO A 279 -0.84 -11.02 -7.48
CA PRO A 279 0.47 -10.46 -7.13
C PRO A 279 0.72 -10.59 -5.64
N THR A 280 1.74 -11.35 -5.28
CA THR A 280 2.03 -11.68 -3.88
C THR A 280 3.51 -11.50 -3.61
N LEU A 281 3.82 -10.70 -2.59
CA LEU A 281 5.17 -10.47 -2.10
C LEU A 281 5.32 -11.10 -0.72
N LEU A 282 6.25 -12.01 -0.57
CA LEU A 282 6.62 -12.58 0.72
C LEU A 282 8.01 -12.08 1.13
N ILE A 283 8.12 -11.60 2.35
CA ILE A 283 9.38 -11.11 2.92
C ILE A 283 9.75 -12.01 4.10
N PHE A 284 10.89 -12.69 4.00
CA PHE A 284 11.45 -13.52 5.06
C PHE A 284 12.64 -12.81 5.68
N ASP A 285 12.57 -12.61 7.00
CA ASP A 285 13.64 -11.98 7.76
C ASP A 285 14.29 -12.97 8.74
N THR A 286 15.53 -12.68 9.11
CA THR A 286 16.34 -13.50 10.02
C THR A 286 16.44 -14.96 9.53
N PHE A 287 16.68 -15.12 8.22
CA PHE A 287 16.63 -16.44 7.56
C PHE A 287 17.63 -17.44 8.15
N GLU A 288 18.72 -17.00 8.72
CA GLU A 288 19.68 -17.86 9.44
C GLU A 288 19.06 -18.61 10.63
N ALA A 289 17.89 -18.20 11.10
CA ALA A 289 17.12 -18.85 12.16
C ALA A 289 15.99 -19.76 11.65
N ALA A 290 15.91 -19.99 10.33
CA ALA A 290 14.81 -20.78 9.73
C ALA A 290 14.76 -22.25 10.19
N GLY A 291 15.90 -22.83 10.63
CA GLY A 291 15.92 -24.23 11.08
C GLY A 291 15.35 -25.19 10.05
N ASP A 292 14.37 -26.01 10.45
CA ASP A 292 13.71 -27.00 9.57
C ASP A 292 12.93 -26.34 8.40
N ALA A 293 12.58 -25.05 8.51
CA ALA A 293 11.92 -24.31 7.44
C ALA A 293 12.88 -23.94 6.28
N ASP A 294 14.22 -23.98 6.46
CA ASP A 294 15.17 -23.75 5.37
C ASP A 294 14.98 -24.77 4.24
N ASP A 295 14.84 -26.04 4.56
CA ASP A 295 14.57 -27.09 3.57
C ASP A 295 13.25 -26.85 2.82
N TRP A 296 12.20 -26.44 3.53
CA TRP A 296 10.94 -26.10 2.91
C TRP A 296 11.04 -24.88 1.98
N VAL A 297 11.77 -23.84 2.39
CA VAL A 297 12.00 -22.67 1.55
C VAL A 297 12.71 -23.07 0.26
N ARG A 298 13.79 -23.85 0.34
CA ARG A 298 14.57 -24.27 -0.82
C ARG A 298 13.80 -25.22 -1.73
N ASN A 299 13.24 -26.28 -1.15
CA ASN A 299 12.70 -27.41 -1.91
C ASN A 299 11.19 -27.26 -2.26
N SER A 300 10.50 -26.29 -1.68
CA SER A 300 9.08 -26.07 -1.93
C SER A 300 8.77 -24.67 -2.39
N LEU A 301 9.12 -23.64 -1.60
CA LEU A 301 8.74 -22.26 -1.88
C LEU A 301 9.47 -21.70 -3.12
N LEU A 302 10.81 -21.81 -3.17
CA LEU A 302 11.60 -21.30 -4.30
C LEU A 302 11.30 -22.04 -5.61
N LEU A 303 11.09 -23.34 -5.58
CA LEU A 303 10.65 -24.11 -6.75
C LEU A 303 9.23 -23.75 -7.20
N THR A 304 8.37 -23.41 -6.24
CA THR A 304 7.03 -22.89 -6.56
C THR A 304 7.09 -21.52 -7.21
N MET A 305 7.89 -20.60 -6.65
CA MET A 305 8.09 -19.26 -7.20
C MET A 305 8.47 -19.31 -8.69
N MET A 306 9.34 -20.20 -9.10
CA MET A 306 9.74 -20.35 -10.51
C MET A 306 8.59 -20.62 -11.47
N ARG A 307 7.51 -21.25 -10.97
CA ARG A 307 6.31 -21.62 -11.73
C ARG A 307 5.16 -20.62 -11.56
N CYS A 308 5.33 -19.65 -10.68
CA CYS A 308 4.29 -18.70 -10.28
C CYS A 308 4.78 -17.25 -10.52
N PRO A 309 4.57 -16.68 -11.72
CA PRO A 309 5.01 -15.31 -12.03
C PRO A 309 4.41 -14.25 -11.10
N TRP A 310 3.26 -14.55 -10.48
CA TRP A 310 2.59 -13.72 -9.49
C TRP A 310 3.27 -13.72 -8.11
N LEU A 311 4.23 -14.61 -7.85
CA LEU A 311 4.90 -14.75 -6.56
C LEU A 311 6.32 -14.18 -6.61
N ARG A 312 6.62 -13.25 -5.69
CA ARG A 312 7.95 -12.66 -5.53
C ARG A 312 8.38 -12.71 -4.07
N LEU A 313 9.69 -12.83 -3.86
CA LEU A 313 10.27 -13.08 -2.54
C LEU A 313 11.38 -12.08 -2.24
N VAL A 314 11.47 -11.69 -0.98
CA VAL A 314 12.64 -11.05 -0.38
C VAL A 314 13.11 -11.92 0.76
N ILE A 315 14.39 -12.30 0.76
CA ILE A 315 15.01 -13.05 1.86
C ILE A 315 16.13 -12.20 2.44
N CYS A 316 16.01 -11.89 3.72
CA CYS A 316 16.98 -11.14 4.51
C CYS A 316 17.55 -12.02 5.62
N GLY A 317 18.86 -11.95 5.85
CA GLY A 317 19.51 -12.70 6.93
C GLY A 317 21.00 -12.42 7.04
N GLN A 318 21.66 -13.05 8.00
CA GLN A 318 23.12 -13.12 8.00
C GLN A 318 23.61 -14.05 6.87
N ARG A 319 22.77 -15.02 6.52
CA ARG A 319 22.87 -15.88 5.34
C ARG A 319 21.50 -16.04 4.73
N THR A 320 21.42 -16.16 3.42
CA THR A 320 20.20 -16.42 2.68
C THR A 320 20.28 -17.78 1.96
N ALA A 321 19.18 -18.20 1.33
CA ALA A 321 19.23 -19.35 0.43
C ALA A 321 20.21 -19.05 -0.73
N GLY A 322 21.32 -19.78 -0.79
CA GLY A 322 22.28 -19.67 -1.90
C GLY A 322 21.60 -19.96 -3.22
N SER A 323 22.01 -19.30 -4.30
CA SER A 323 21.39 -19.53 -5.63
C SER A 323 22.36 -20.21 -6.61
N ARG A 324 23.66 -20.15 -6.40
CA ARG A 324 24.66 -20.66 -7.34
C ARG A 324 24.51 -22.17 -7.55
N GLY A 325 24.24 -22.56 -8.81
CA GLY A 325 23.99 -23.94 -9.18
C GLY A 325 22.59 -24.44 -8.86
N GLU A 326 21.73 -23.61 -8.31
CA GLU A 326 20.34 -23.96 -7.97
C GLU A 326 19.37 -23.62 -9.10
N PRO A 327 18.24 -24.33 -9.21
CA PRO A 327 17.27 -24.06 -10.28
C PRO A 327 16.76 -22.62 -10.33
N TRP A 328 16.71 -21.91 -9.20
CA TRP A 328 16.20 -20.52 -9.11
C TRP A 328 17.31 -19.45 -9.32
N GLU A 329 18.52 -19.83 -9.68
CA GLU A 329 19.63 -18.89 -9.90
C GLU A 329 19.26 -17.81 -10.92
N THR A 330 18.65 -18.18 -12.04
CA THR A 330 18.23 -17.25 -13.10
C THR A 330 17.07 -16.34 -12.71
N ARG A 331 16.40 -16.64 -11.59
CA ARG A 331 15.28 -15.85 -11.05
C ARG A 331 15.68 -15.08 -9.77
N SER A 332 16.94 -15.11 -9.40
CA SER A 332 17.50 -14.44 -8.23
C SER A 332 18.20 -13.15 -8.63
N SER A 333 18.11 -12.14 -7.78
CA SER A 333 19.00 -10.98 -7.86
C SER A 333 20.44 -11.40 -7.57
N ASP A 334 21.40 -10.56 -7.94
CA ASP A 334 22.71 -10.59 -7.30
C ASP A 334 22.53 -10.47 -5.78
N LEU A 335 23.45 -11.08 -5.05
CA LEU A 335 23.44 -11.00 -3.60
C LEU A 335 23.84 -9.59 -3.15
N ILE A 336 22.98 -8.94 -2.41
CA ILE A 336 23.26 -7.63 -1.84
C ILE A 336 23.85 -7.80 -0.45
N GLN A 337 25.08 -7.34 -0.24
CA GLN A 337 25.75 -7.33 1.05
C GLN A 337 25.50 -5.99 1.77
N LEU A 338 24.78 -6.06 2.88
CA LEU A 338 24.47 -4.90 3.69
C LEU A 338 25.61 -4.58 4.64
N GLY A 339 26.31 -3.49 4.39
CA GLY A 339 27.26 -2.90 5.33
C GLY A 339 26.57 -2.12 6.45
N ARG A 340 27.32 -1.73 7.48
CA ARG A 340 26.84 -0.73 8.44
C ARG A 340 26.70 0.61 7.76
N PRO A 341 25.60 1.34 8.01
CA PRO A 341 25.44 2.69 7.47
C PRO A 341 26.60 3.60 7.94
N THR A 342 27.06 4.47 7.06
CA THR A 342 28.13 5.42 7.36
C THR A 342 27.61 6.61 8.18
N PRO A 343 28.50 7.41 8.84
CA PRO A 343 28.07 8.66 9.46
C PRO A 343 27.37 9.61 8.49
N GLU A 344 27.79 9.66 7.23
CA GLU A 344 27.19 10.46 6.16
C GLU A 344 25.76 10.02 5.85
N ASP A 345 25.53 8.73 5.84
CA ASP A 345 24.20 8.14 5.70
C ASP A 345 23.30 8.54 6.88
N TRP A 346 23.78 8.40 8.09
CA TRP A 346 23.06 8.82 9.28
C TRP A 346 22.78 10.31 9.32
N TRP A 347 23.71 11.12 8.83
CA TRP A 347 23.50 12.56 8.71
C TRP A 347 22.40 12.88 7.70
N ALA A 348 22.40 12.27 6.53
CA ALA A 348 21.35 12.43 5.53
C ALA A 348 19.96 12.03 6.08
N TYR A 349 19.91 10.95 6.85
CA TYR A 349 18.70 10.52 7.54
C TYR A 349 18.23 11.51 8.60
N GLY A 350 19.12 11.95 9.47
CA GLY A 350 18.80 12.85 10.57
C GLY A 350 18.45 14.24 10.08
N LYS A 351 19.13 14.77 9.05
CA LYS A 351 18.92 16.11 8.49
C LYS A 351 17.51 16.31 7.94
N SER A 352 16.86 15.27 7.43
CA SER A 352 15.47 15.33 7.00
C SER A 352 14.48 15.59 8.15
N ARG A 353 14.90 15.36 9.39
CA ARG A 353 14.10 15.50 10.63
C ARG A 353 14.57 16.66 11.50
N GLN A 354 15.86 16.93 11.47
CA GLN A 354 16.55 18.00 12.21
C GLN A 354 17.40 18.81 11.22
N PRO A 355 16.86 19.85 10.60
CA PRO A 355 17.56 20.64 9.55
C PRO A 355 18.91 21.21 10.00
N ASP A 356 19.06 21.50 11.28
CA ASP A 356 20.27 22.07 11.88
C ASP A 356 21.32 21.02 12.30
N LEU A 357 21.03 19.72 12.07
CA LEU A 357 21.94 18.64 12.44
C LEU A 357 23.25 18.73 11.65
N SER A 358 24.40 18.86 12.37
CA SER A 358 25.71 18.86 11.74
C SER A 358 26.27 17.45 11.53
N LEU A 359 27.03 17.24 10.46
CA LEU A 359 27.74 15.98 10.22
C LEU A 359 28.72 15.62 11.34
N GLU A 360 29.33 16.63 11.95
CA GLU A 360 30.29 16.47 13.05
C GLU A 360 29.59 15.85 14.29
N ASN A 361 28.41 16.35 14.64
CA ASN A 361 27.62 15.79 15.74
C ASN A 361 27.22 14.32 15.47
N VAL A 362 26.89 13.99 14.22
CA VAL A 362 26.56 12.62 13.84
C VAL A 362 27.81 11.72 13.90
N ARG A 363 28.97 12.17 13.46
CA ARG A 363 30.22 11.42 13.55
C ARG A 363 30.57 11.12 15.01
N TRP A 364 30.47 12.11 15.88
CA TRP A 364 30.68 11.92 17.31
C TRP A 364 29.71 10.90 17.91
N ALA A 365 28.41 11.01 17.60
CA ALA A 365 27.39 10.05 18.04
C ALA A 365 27.65 8.63 17.50
N TYR A 366 28.08 8.54 16.24
CA TYR A 366 28.44 7.27 15.59
C TYR A 366 29.63 6.59 16.28
N GLU A 367 30.70 7.32 16.55
CA GLU A 367 31.88 6.81 17.26
C GLU A 367 31.53 6.40 18.69
N SER A 368 30.76 7.22 19.41
CA SER A 368 30.36 6.98 20.80
C SER A 368 29.45 5.74 20.95
N THR A 369 28.66 5.40 19.91
CA THR A 369 27.74 4.26 19.91
C THR A 369 28.31 3.02 19.21
N GLY A 370 29.55 3.12 18.69
CA GLY A 370 30.12 2.08 17.84
C GLY A 370 29.34 1.81 16.56
N GLY A 371 28.61 2.80 16.06
CA GLY A 371 27.78 2.70 14.85
C GLY A 371 26.53 1.83 15.01
N GLN A 372 26.05 1.60 16.24
CA GLN A 372 24.85 0.80 16.49
C GLN A 372 23.61 1.49 15.92
N SER A 373 23.00 0.88 14.90
CA SER A 373 21.88 1.47 14.17
C SER A 373 20.64 1.76 15.05
N SER A 374 20.35 0.91 16.04
CA SER A 374 19.22 1.11 16.96
C SER A 374 19.40 2.35 17.84
N THR A 375 20.60 2.52 18.37
CA THR A 375 20.95 3.67 19.24
C THR A 375 21.00 4.97 18.46
N LEU A 376 21.61 4.93 17.26
CA LEU A 376 21.68 6.09 16.36
C LEU A 376 20.28 6.52 15.89
N ALA A 377 19.41 5.56 15.58
CA ALA A 377 18.03 5.87 15.20
C ALA A 377 17.23 6.54 16.35
N GLN A 378 17.52 6.18 17.61
CA GLN A 378 16.92 6.84 18.78
C GLN A 378 17.47 8.25 18.98
N LEU A 379 18.78 8.44 18.84
CA LEU A 379 19.43 9.74 19.01
C LEU A 379 19.10 10.74 17.90
N LEU A 380 18.96 10.25 16.67
CA LEU A 380 18.69 11.06 15.47
C LEU A 380 17.21 11.01 15.05
N GLY A 381 16.39 10.30 15.79
CA GLY A 381 14.94 10.27 15.60
C GLY A 381 14.28 11.60 15.99
N PRO A 382 12.97 11.75 15.72
CA PRO A 382 12.26 12.96 16.14
C PRO A 382 12.35 13.09 17.67
N THR A 383 12.78 14.24 18.13
CA THR A 383 12.58 14.64 19.53
C THR A 383 11.08 14.56 19.82
N ARG A 384 10.68 13.74 20.77
CA ARG A 384 9.29 13.58 21.22
C ARG A 384 8.71 14.89 21.69
#